data_c6b8a05f21da374276612c1eedb2d76f
#
_entry.id   c6b8a05f21da374276612c1eedb2d76f
#
_cell.length_a   1.000
_cell.length_b   1.000
_cell.length_c   1.000
_cell.angle_alpha   90.00
_cell.angle_beta   90.00
_cell.angle_gamma   90.00
#
_symmetry.space_group_name_H-M   'P 1'
#
loop_
_entity.id
_entity.type
_entity.pdbx_description
1 polymer ?
#
loop_
_entity_poly.entity_id
_entity_poly.type
_entity_poly.pdbx_seq_one_letter_code
_entity_poly.pdbx_strand_id
1 'polypeptide(L)'
;MTPETRPPTSAAVLFDADKLVLELRHDAEGAYHAFPDDGPGAPGAPRVALSLEEALHARIRPAGTAEAVLRAWAEGAAPRGAVALADPSAAPPVRVRAGAVVIRNGAVLLIRFTEEDGASHYEIPGGGVEEGETPETAVVRELDEETGLAGTVGPEIARVWKDGRHEHYFLVAATGEVGPPETLDTYGGVPVWVPVEELPATPLWPRRLSWRIEHWHRTGWPERPAELADSITELGPPCGW
;
A
#
# COMPACT_ATOMS: atom_id res chain seq x y z
N MET A 1 32.87 -6.12 -10.88
CA MET A 1 31.91 -5.58 -11.85
C MET A 1 30.96 -4.73 -11.05
N THR A 2 31.10 -3.41 -11.14
CA THR A 2 30.15 -2.46 -10.58
C THR A 2 28.83 -2.59 -11.36
N PRO A 3 27.66 -2.69 -10.70
CA PRO A 3 26.40 -2.70 -11.42
C PRO A 3 26.27 -1.36 -12.16
N GLU A 4 26.05 -1.44 -13.46
CA GLU A 4 25.73 -0.29 -14.30
C GLU A 4 24.40 0.29 -13.77
N THR A 5 24.46 1.41 -13.07
CA THR A 5 23.28 2.18 -12.70
C THR A 5 22.64 2.70 -13.98
N ARG A 6 21.59 2.06 -14.42
CA ARG A 6 20.74 2.56 -15.50
C ARG A 6 20.27 3.96 -15.12
N PRO A 7 20.45 4.98 -15.97
CA PRO A 7 19.99 6.32 -15.63
C PRO A 7 18.48 6.29 -15.36
N PRO A 8 17.98 7.13 -14.44
CA PRO A 8 16.55 7.20 -14.19
C PRO A 8 15.84 7.53 -15.49
N THR A 9 14.95 6.65 -15.90
CA THR A 9 14.07 6.88 -17.03
C THR A 9 13.09 7.99 -16.61
N SER A 10 12.96 9.02 -17.42
CA SER A 10 11.88 10.00 -17.26
C SER A 10 10.62 9.51 -17.96
N ALA A 11 9.47 9.85 -17.41
CA ALA A 11 8.18 9.60 -18.03
C ALA A 11 7.34 10.86 -18.05
N ALA A 12 6.39 10.93 -18.98
CA ALA A 12 5.45 12.02 -19.05
C ALA A 12 4.22 11.77 -18.16
N VAL A 13 3.90 12.72 -17.29
CA VAL A 13 2.59 12.77 -16.63
C VAL A 13 1.66 13.61 -17.51
N LEU A 14 0.73 12.94 -18.16
CA LEU A 14 -0.20 13.53 -19.12
C LEU A 14 -1.63 13.44 -18.56
N PHE A 15 -2.38 14.53 -18.74
CA PHE A 15 -3.80 14.55 -18.47
C PHE A 15 -4.56 14.93 -19.74
N ASP A 16 -5.65 14.21 -20.01
CA ASP A 16 -6.68 14.58 -20.98
C ASP A 16 -7.91 15.05 -20.20
N ALA A 17 -8.18 16.35 -20.24
CA ALA A 17 -9.10 17.02 -19.34
C ALA A 17 -8.73 16.77 -17.85
N ASP A 18 -9.55 15.99 -17.15
CA ASP A 18 -9.41 15.59 -15.74
C ASP A 18 -8.99 14.12 -15.55
N LYS A 19 -8.57 13.45 -16.64
CA LYS A 19 -8.17 12.04 -16.62
C LYS A 19 -6.68 11.86 -16.83
N LEU A 20 -6.07 11.00 -16.03
CA LEU A 20 -4.66 10.62 -16.15
C LEU A 20 -4.49 9.68 -17.35
N VAL A 21 -3.60 10.02 -18.28
CA VAL A 21 -3.32 9.22 -19.47
C VAL A 21 -2.16 8.28 -19.21
N LEU A 22 -2.41 6.99 -19.32
CA LEU A 22 -1.44 5.91 -19.08
C LEU A 22 -1.40 4.96 -20.29
N GLU A 23 -0.34 4.19 -20.40
CA GLU A 23 -0.20 3.10 -21.36
C GLU A 23 -0.57 1.77 -20.74
N LEU A 24 -1.40 0.98 -21.42
CA LEU A 24 -1.73 -0.39 -20.99
C LEU A 24 -0.62 -1.33 -21.46
N ARG A 25 0.03 -1.98 -20.49
CA ARG A 25 1.10 -2.94 -20.72
C ARG A 25 0.77 -4.28 -20.05
N HIS A 26 1.55 -5.32 -20.33
CA HIS A 26 1.37 -6.67 -19.76
C HIS A 26 2.71 -7.22 -19.28
N ASP A 27 2.68 -7.92 -18.15
CA ASP A 27 3.78 -8.71 -17.63
C ASP A 27 3.30 -10.14 -17.26
N ALA A 28 4.13 -10.90 -16.57
CA ALA A 28 3.80 -12.28 -16.12
C ALA A 28 2.59 -12.32 -15.16
N GLU A 29 2.33 -11.22 -14.44
CA GLU A 29 1.20 -11.09 -13.51
C GLU A 29 -0.06 -10.51 -14.20
N GLY A 30 0.03 -10.15 -15.49
CA GLY A 30 -1.07 -9.68 -16.34
C GLY A 30 -0.99 -8.20 -16.70
N ALA A 31 -2.15 -7.56 -16.88
CA ALA A 31 -2.23 -6.17 -17.30
C ALA A 31 -1.80 -5.20 -16.18
N TYR A 32 -1.07 -4.17 -16.55
CA TYR A 32 -0.76 -3.02 -15.70
C TYR A 32 -0.72 -1.74 -16.53
N HIS A 33 -0.77 -0.58 -15.86
CA HIS A 33 -0.66 0.72 -16.47
C HIS A 33 0.73 1.31 -16.23
N ALA A 34 1.28 2.01 -17.23
CA ALA A 34 2.56 2.69 -17.12
C ALA A 34 2.44 4.13 -17.58
N PHE A 35 3.27 5.00 -17.02
CA PHE A 35 3.41 6.35 -17.56
C PHE A 35 4.02 6.28 -18.96
N PRO A 36 3.55 7.11 -19.92
CA PRO A 36 4.14 7.16 -21.25
C PRO A 36 5.61 7.56 -21.20
N ASP A 37 6.44 6.94 -22.03
CA ASP A 37 7.84 7.34 -22.18
C ASP A 37 7.95 8.71 -22.86
N ASP A 38 8.87 9.57 -22.41
CA ASP A 38 9.16 10.88 -23.03
C ASP A 38 9.91 10.78 -24.36
N GLY A 39 10.27 9.57 -24.82
CA GLY A 39 11.08 9.34 -26.00
C GLY A 39 10.28 9.43 -27.31
N PRO A 40 10.89 9.92 -28.41
CA PRO A 40 10.27 9.87 -29.72
C PRO A 40 10.23 8.44 -30.26
N GLY A 41 9.04 7.84 -30.28
CA GLY A 41 8.73 6.83 -31.28
C GLY A 41 9.00 5.37 -31.01
N ALA A 42 8.73 4.83 -29.84
CA ALA A 42 8.25 3.45 -29.82
C ALA A 42 6.78 3.45 -30.27
N PRO A 43 6.32 2.52 -31.15
CA PRO A 43 4.89 2.39 -31.40
C PRO A 43 4.23 2.10 -30.06
N GLY A 44 3.51 3.11 -29.53
CA GLY A 44 3.05 3.13 -28.16
C GLY A 44 2.08 1.99 -27.87
N ALA A 45 2.18 1.45 -26.68
CA ALA A 45 1.13 0.62 -26.11
C ALA A 45 -0.20 1.41 -26.15
N PRO A 46 -1.36 0.73 -26.20
CA PRO A 46 -2.65 1.42 -26.17
C PRO A 46 -2.72 2.36 -24.97
N ARG A 47 -3.09 3.62 -25.20
CA ARG A 47 -3.27 4.61 -24.16
C ARG A 47 -4.69 4.55 -23.62
N VAL A 48 -4.81 4.67 -22.32
CA VAL A 48 -6.09 4.74 -21.60
C VAL A 48 -6.09 6.01 -20.75
N ALA A 49 -7.26 6.61 -20.58
CA ALA A 49 -7.45 7.78 -19.73
C ALA A 49 -8.30 7.38 -18.54
N LEU A 50 -7.73 7.44 -17.33
CA LEU A 50 -8.34 7.03 -16.08
C LEU A 50 -8.74 8.25 -15.24
N SER A 51 -9.97 8.23 -14.70
CA SER A 51 -10.32 9.13 -13.60
C SER A 51 -9.47 8.84 -12.35
N LEU A 52 -9.47 9.72 -11.37
CA LEU A 52 -8.77 9.48 -10.11
C LEU A 52 -9.26 8.18 -9.47
N GLU A 53 -10.56 7.97 -9.42
CA GLU A 53 -11.18 6.76 -8.87
C GLU A 53 -10.71 5.49 -9.59
N GLU A 54 -10.73 5.47 -10.92
CA GLU A 54 -10.22 4.35 -11.72
C GLU A 54 -8.72 4.12 -11.50
N ALA A 55 -7.92 5.19 -11.42
CA ALA A 55 -6.48 5.12 -11.21
C ALA A 55 -6.10 4.54 -9.84
N LEU A 56 -6.93 4.79 -8.82
CA LEU A 56 -6.72 4.24 -7.47
C LEU A 56 -6.96 2.73 -7.38
N HIS A 57 -7.77 2.18 -8.28
CA HIS A 57 -7.96 0.74 -8.43
C HIS A 57 -6.98 0.10 -9.41
N ALA A 58 -6.32 0.89 -10.23
CA ALA A 58 -5.44 0.41 -11.28
C ALA A 58 -4.07 -0.01 -10.71
N ARG A 59 -3.50 -1.08 -11.27
CA ARG A 59 -2.10 -1.43 -11.05
C ARG A 59 -1.25 -0.51 -11.92
N ILE A 60 -0.61 0.50 -11.31
CA ILE A 60 0.21 1.48 -12.03
C ILE A 60 1.67 1.31 -11.62
N ARG A 61 2.58 1.36 -12.60
CA ARG A 61 4.02 1.25 -12.39
C ARG A 61 4.76 2.43 -13.00
N PRO A 62 5.92 2.84 -12.40
CA PRO A 62 6.44 2.35 -11.11
C PRO A 62 5.62 2.89 -9.93
N ALA A 63 5.53 2.10 -8.87
CA ALA A 63 4.66 2.38 -7.73
C ALA A 63 4.97 3.73 -7.05
N GLY A 64 6.25 4.07 -6.85
CA GLY A 64 6.63 5.33 -6.22
C GLY A 64 6.19 6.56 -7.01
N THR A 65 6.29 6.53 -8.34
CA THR A 65 5.80 7.62 -9.20
C THR A 65 4.28 7.69 -9.18
N ALA A 66 3.61 6.52 -9.25
CA ALA A 66 2.15 6.44 -9.19
C ALA A 66 1.61 7.08 -7.90
N GLU A 67 2.17 6.72 -6.75
CA GLU A 67 1.74 7.28 -5.48
C GLU A 67 1.94 8.80 -5.40
N ALA A 68 3.10 9.30 -5.85
CA ALA A 68 3.36 10.74 -5.86
C ALA A 68 2.36 11.50 -6.76
N VAL A 69 2.08 10.96 -7.95
CA VAL A 69 1.14 11.59 -8.90
C VAL A 69 -0.29 11.54 -8.39
N LEU A 70 -0.74 10.39 -7.91
CA LEU A 70 -2.12 10.21 -7.43
C LEU A 70 -2.39 11.09 -6.20
N ARG A 71 -1.44 11.15 -5.28
CA ARG A 71 -1.54 12.03 -4.10
C ARG A 71 -1.64 13.50 -4.51
N ALA A 72 -0.68 14.00 -5.31
CA ALA A 72 -0.71 15.38 -5.75
C ALA A 72 -1.98 15.73 -6.53
N TRP A 73 -2.49 14.78 -7.31
CA TRP A 73 -3.75 14.95 -8.05
C TRP A 73 -4.95 15.03 -7.10
N ALA A 74 -5.05 14.15 -6.12
CA ALA A 74 -6.12 14.19 -5.12
C ALA A 74 -6.12 15.50 -4.30
N GLU A 75 -4.93 16.05 -4.05
CA GLU A 75 -4.75 17.35 -3.38
C GLU A 75 -4.97 18.57 -4.31
N GLY A 76 -5.34 18.34 -5.58
CA GLY A 76 -5.56 19.40 -6.56
C GLY A 76 -4.28 19.99 -7.17
N ALA A 77 -3.12 19.40 -6.90
CA ALA A 77 -1.80 19.84 -7.35
C ALA A 77 -1.15 18.86 -8.33
N ALA A 78 -1.93 18.20 -9.19
CA ALA A 78 -1.44 17.18 -10.11
C ALA A 78 -0.24 17.67 -10.94
N PRO A 79 0.92 16.99 -10.88
CA PRO A 79 2.08 17.35 -11.68
C PRO A 79 1.78 17.09 -13.16
N ARG A 80 2.38 17.90 -14.04
CA ARG A 80 2.28 17.75 -15.49
C ARG A 80 3.67 17.82 -16.11
N GLY A 81 3.88 17.08 -17.18
CA GLY A 81 5.15 17.05 -17.88
C GLY A 81 6.07 15.93 -17.43
N ALA A 82 7.37 16.09 -17.65
CA ALA A 82 8.37 15.07 -17.30
C ALA A 82 8.54 14.92 -15.78
N VAL A 83 8.52 13.69 -15.33
CA VAL A 83 8.80 13.33 -13.93
C VAL A 83 9.86 12.23 -13.88
N ALA A 84 10.69 12.23 -12.87
CA ALA A 84 11.59 11.11 -12.60
C ALA A 84 10.78 9.90 -12.14
N LEU A 85 11.07 8.73 -12.73
CA LEU A 85 10.46 7.48 -12.30
C LEU A 85 11.17 6.96 -11.06
N ALA A 86 10.43 6.80 -9.98
CA ALA A 86 10.89 6.14 -8.77
C ALA A 86 10.31 4.73 -8.71
N ASP A 87 11.17 3.72 -8.79
CA ASP A 87 10.79 2.33 -8.65
C ASP A 87 11.45 1.73 -7.40
N PRO A 88 10.74 1.70 -6.27
CA PRO A 88 11.27 1.14 -5.03
C PRO A 88 11.51 -0.37 -5.13
N SER A 89 10.91 -1.06 -6.11
CA SER A 89 11.12 -2.48 -6.36
C SER A 89 12.38 -2.80 -7.16
N ALA A 90 13.11 -1.80 -7.63
CA ALA A 90 14.31 -1.98 -8.45
C ALA A 90 15.48 -2.66 -7.70
N ALA A 91 15.47 -2.62 -6.36
CA ALA A 91 16.42 -3.33 -5.52
C ALA A 91 15.71 -4.42 -4.69
N PRO A 92 16.38 -5.55 -4.39
CA PRO A 92 15.83 -6.55 -3.49
C PRO A 92 15.47 -5.91 -2.13
N PRO A 93 14.34 -6.30 -1.51
CA PRO A 93 13.99 -5.79 -0.20
C PRO A 93 14.98 -6.27 0.87
N VAL A 94 15.27 -5.41 1.83
CA VAL A 94 16.06 -5.76 3.02
C VAL A 94 15.23 -6.62 3.97
N ARG A 95 13.91 -6.41 4.00
CA ARG A 95 12.97 -7.15 4.85
C ARG A 95 11.63 -7.31 4.14
N VAL A 96 11.06 -8.51 4.23
CA VAL A 96 9.68 -8.80 3.83
C VAL A 96 8.80 -8.86 5.08
N ARG A 97 7.60 -8.29 5.00
CA ARG A 97 6.58 -8.32 6.06
C ARG A 97 5.24 -8.77 5.50
N ALA A 98 4.36 -9.26 6.39
CA ALA A 98 2.97 -9.56 6.07
C ALA A 98 2.04 -8.91 7.10
N GLY A 99 0.92 -8.34 6.65
CA GLY A 99 -0.06 -7.66 7.51
C GLY A 99 -1.48 -8.11 7.23
N ALA A 100 -2.28 -8.24 8.31
CA ALA A 100 -3.64 -8.73 8.32
C ALA A 100 -4.66 -7.57 8.34
N VAL A 101 -5.35 -7.32 7.26
CA VAL A 101 -6.50 -6.42 7.24
C VAL A 101 -7.74 -7.22 7.68
N VAL A 102 -8.11 -7.06 8.94
CA VAL A 102 -9.27 -7.73 9.55
C VAL A 102 -10.37 -6.71 9.74
N ILE A 103 -11.54 -6.94 9.11
CA ILE A 103 -12.70 -6.07 9.26
C ILE A 103 -13.84 -6.86 9.92
N ARG A 104 -14.40 -6.30 10.98
CA ARG A 104 -15.53 -6.87 11.72
C ARG A 104 -16.51 -5.76 12.08
N ASN A 105 -17.77 -5.93 11.73
CA ASN A 105 -18.84 -4.97 12.04
C ASN A 105 -18.55 -3.51 11.59
N GLY A 106 -17.90 -3.34 10.42
CA GLY A 106 -17.56 -2.01 9.89
C GLY A 106 -16.34 -1.34 10.55
N ALA A 107 -15.61 -2.07 11.40
CA ALA A 107 -14.37 -1.59 12.00
C ALA A 107 -13.18 -2.47 11.58
N VAL A 108 -12.02 -1.87 11.42
CA VAL A 108 -10.75 -2.54 11.15
C VAL A 108 -9.96 -2.71 12.45
N LEU A 109 -9.31 -3.86 12.59
CA LEU A 109 -8.40 -4.13 13.71
C LEU A 109 -7.03 -3.50 13.44
N LEU A 110 -6.58 -2.67 14.35
CA LEU A 110 -5.27 -2.02 14.31
C LEU A 110 -4.54 -2.21 15.64
N ILE A 111 -3.22 -2.11 15.62
CA ILE A 111 -2.39 -1.99 16.82
C ILE A 111 -2.10 -0.51 17.04
N ARG A 112 -2.54 0.03 18.17
CA ARG A 112 -2.29 1.42 18.55
C ARG A 112 -1.05 1.51 19.42
N PHE A 113 -0.12 2.35 19.01
CA PHE A 113 1.04 2.75 19.81
C PHE A 113 0.84 4.17 20.32
N THR A 114 1.30 4.42 21.54
CA THR A 114 1.25 5.76 22.14
C THR A 114 2.67 6.24 22.41
N GLU A 115 3.02 7.37 21.84
CA GLU A 115 4.33 8.00 21.97
C GLU A 115 4.48 8.70 23.32
N GLU A 116 5.72 9.06 23.69
CA GLU A 116 6.03 9.74 24.96
C GLU A 116 5.34 11.11 25.09
N ASP A 117 5.07 11.79 23.97
CA ASP A 117 4.37 13.08 23.92
C ASP A 117 2.83 12.94 23.98
N GLY A 118 2.32 11.71 24.05
CA GLY A 118 0.91 11.38 24.07
C GLY A 118 0.26 11.25 22.69
N ALA A 119 1.00 11.49 21.60
CA ALA A 119 0.53 11.19 20.25
C ALA A 119 0.33 9.67 20.08
N SER A 120 -0.53 9.29 19.15
CA SER A 120 -0.69 7.87 18.80
C SER A 120 -0.52 7.67 17.32
N HIS A 121 0.09 6.55 16.96
CA HIS A 121 0.05 6.02 15.60
C HIS A 121 -0.53 4.60 15.62
N TYR A 122 -0.91 4.12 14.46
CA TYR A 122 -1.56 2.82 14.31
C TYR A 122 -0.84 2.02 13.24
N GLU A 123 -0.78 0.70 13.47
CA GLU A 123 -0.27 -0.24 12.48
C GLU A 123 -1.31 -1.33 12.21
N ILE A 124 -1.25 -1.93 11.03
CA ILE A 124 -1.99 -3.15 10.72
C ILE A 124 -1.27 -4.31 11.40
N PRO A 125 -1.98 -5.20 12.13
CA PRO A 125 -1.37 -6.37 12.75
C PRO A 125 -0.51 -7.14 11.75
N GLY A 126 0.74 -7.42 12.10
CA GLY A 126 1.66 -8.11 11.20
C GLY A 126 3.12 -7.86 11.49
N GLY A 127 3.97 -8.71 10.94
CA GLY A 127 5.39 -8.68 11.20
C GLY A 127 6.25 -9.30 10.10
N GLY A 128 7.46 -9.67 10.47
CA GLY A 128 8.45 -10.20 9.53
C GLY A 128 8.09 -11.59 9.01
N VAL A 129 8.32 -11.82 7.71
CA VAL A 129 8.31 -13.17 7.14
C VAL A 129 9.62 -13.85 7.54
N GLU A 130 9.55 -14.99 8.23
CA GLU A 130 10.71 -15.74 8.70
C GLU A 130 11.31 -16.62 7.59
N GLU A 131 12.52 -17.12 7.83
CA GLU A 131 13.18 -18.01 6.86
C GLU A 131 12.37 -19.29 6.63
N GLY A 132 12.03 -19.56 5.36
CA GLY A 132 11.21 -20.71 4.98
C GLY A 132 9.71 -20.53 5.12
N GLU A 133 9.27 -19.38 5.61
CA GLU A 133 7.87 -19.00 5.72
C GLU A 133 7.37 -18.28 4.44
N THR A 134 6.08 -18.37 4.15
CA THR A 134 5.45 -17.55 3.12
C THR A 134 4.73 -16.35 3.76
N PRO A 135 4.48 -15.25 3.02
CA PRO A 135 3.71 -14.13 3.56
C PRO A 135 2.32 -14.53 4.08
N GLU A 136 1.68 -15.52 3.45
CA GLU A 136 0.37 -16.05 3.89
C GLU A 136 0.47 -16.79 5.23
N THR A 137 1.57 -17.48 5.48
CA THR A 137 1.79 -18.17 6.77
C THR A 137 2.14 -17.13 7.85
N ALA A 138 3.04 -16.20 7.53
CA ALA A 138 3.45 -15.15 8.43
C ALA A 138 2.27 -14.31 8.94
N VAL A 139 1.35 -13.93 8.04
CA VAL A 139 0.21 -13.09 8.43
C VAL A 139 -0.72 -13.76 9.44
N VAL A 140 -0.87 -15.08 9.38
CA VAL A 140 -1.70 -15.82 10.35
C VAL A 140 -0.99 -15.92 11.70
N ARG A 141 0.30 -16.24 11.70
CA ARG A 141 1.11 -16.29 12.91
C ARG A 141 1.12 -14.95 13.64
N GLU A 142 1.45 -13.88 12.93
CA GLU A 142 1.51 -12.53 13.48
C GLU A 142 0.15 -12.05 14.02
N LEU A 143 -0.95 -12.36 13.31
CA LEU A 143 -2.28 -12.04 13.80
C LEU A 143 -2.59 -12.73 15.13
N ASP A 144 -2.23 -14.00 15.28
CA ASP A 144 -2.42 -14.73 16.53
C ASP A 144 -1.54 -14.16 17.67
N GLU A 145 -0.25 -13.95 17.39
CA GLU A 145 0.73 -13.42 18.35
C GLU A 145 0.36 -12.02 18.87
N GLU A 146 -0.06 -11.13 17.97
CA GLU A 146 -0.38 -9.74 18.30
C GLU A 146 -1.82 -9.51 18.78
N THR A 147 -2.74 -10.43 18.51
CA THR A 147 -4.16 -10.20 18.81
C THR A 147 -4.88 -11.37 19.49
N GLY A 148 -4.33 -12.59 19.46
CA GLY A 148 -4.99 -13.81 19.93
C GLY A 148 -6.12 -14.30 19.00
N LEU A 149 -6.27 -13.74 17.81
CA LEU A 149 -7.33 -14.13 16.89
C LEU A 149 -6.87 -15.24 15.94
N ALA A 150 -7.73 -16.21 15.71
CA ALA A 150 -7.50 -17.23 14.69
C ALA A 150 -7.90 -16.71 13.30
N GLY A 151 -6.91 -16.59 12.39
CA GLY A 151 -7.07 -16.06 11.06
C GLY A 151 -7.23 -17.12 9.97
N THR A 152 -8.03 -16.79 8.94
CA THR A 152 -8.07 -17.50 7.65
C THR A 152 -7.73 -16.49 6.56
N VAL A 153 -6.63 -16.73 5.84
CA VAL A 153 -6.12 -15.83 4.80
C VAL A 153 -7.07 -15.79 3.62
N GLY A 154 -7.41 -14.59 3.20
CA GLY A 154 -8.13 -14.28 1.98
C GLY A 154 -7.19 -13.71 0.90
N PRO A 155 -7.72 -12.90 -0.04
CA PRO A 155 -6.91 -12.34 -1.11
C PRO A 155 -5.86 -11.33 -0.58
N GLU A 156 -4.69 -11.31 -1.23
CA GLU A 156 -3.74 -10.22 -1.12
C GLU A 156 -4.33 -8.97 -1.78
N ILE A 157 -4.41 -7.86 -1.05
CA ILE A 157 -5.05 -6.62 -1.52
C ILE A 157 -4.05 -5.51 -1.85
N ALA A 158 -2.88 -5.53 -1.24
CA ALA A 158 -1.85 -4.55 -1.50
C ALA A 158 -0.45 -5.10 -1.26
N ARG A 159 0.51 -4.55 -1.98
CA ARG A 159 1.94 -4.66 -1.76
C ARG A 159 2.49 -3.26 -1.56
N VAL A 160 3.20 -3.05 -0.47
CA VAL A 160 3.74 -1.73 -0.12
C VAL A 160 5.26 -1.81 -0.07
N TRP A 161 5.90 -0.97 -0.87
CA TRP A 161 7.33 -0.73 -0.80
C TRP A 161 7.59 0.46 0.13
N LYS A 162 8.34 0.21 1.21
CA LYS A 162 8.55 1.18 2.28
C LYS A 162 9.99 1.10 2.80
N ASP A 163 10.82 2.04 2.39
CA ASP A 163 12.20 2.21 2.88
C ASP A 163 13.02 0.89 2.91
N GLY A 164 13.05 0.18 1.78
CA GLY A 164 13.75 -1.11 1.63
C GLY A 164 13.00 -2.30 2.19
N ARG A 165 11.78 -2.12 2.69
CA ARG A 165 10.86 -3.21 3.05
C ARG A 165 9.89 -3.47 1.93
N HIS A 166 9.46 -4.72 1.79
CA HIS A 166 8.35 -5.13 0.95
C HIS A 166 7.28 -5.75 1.86
N GLU A 167 6.11 -5.15 1.90
CA GLU A 167 5.06 -5.53 2.82
C GLU A 167 3.84 -6.05 2.04
N HIS A 168 3.36 -7.24 2.36
CA HIS A 168 2.21 -7.90 1.78
C HIS A 168 1.00 -7.75 2.69
N TYR A 169 -0.13 -7.27 2.18
CA TYR A 169 -1.35 -7.06 2.96
C TYR A 169 -2.49 -7.92 2.44
N PHE A 170 -3.05 -8.72 3.34
CA PHE A 170 -4.12 -9.68 3.03
C PHE A 170 -5.42 -9.30 3.74
N LEU A 171 -6.55 -9.49 3.08
CA LEU A 171 -7.80 -9.62 3.80
C LEU A 171 -7.78 -10.91 4.61
N VAL A 172 -8.08 -10.83 5.89
CA VAL A 172 -8.10 -11.99 6.77
C VAL A 172 -9.44 -12.08 7.48
N ALA A 173 -10.12 -13.21 7.30
CA ALA A 173 -11.28 -13.54 8.11
C ALA A 173 -10.80 -14.06 9.46
N ALA A 174 -11.17 -13.38 10.54
CA ALA A 174 -10.69 -13.72 11.87
C ALA A 174 -11.84 -14.14 12.81
N THR A 175 -11.58 -15.10 13.68
CA THR A 175 -12.51 -15.59 14.72
C THR A 175 -11.87 -15.51 16.10
N GLY A 176 -12.69 -15.57 17.12
CA GLY A 176 -12.25 -15.43 18.53
C GLY A 176 -12.42 -13.99 19.05
N GLU A 177 -11.90 -13.78 20.24
CA GLU A 177 -11.86 -12.49 20.93
C GLU A 177 -10.41 -12.03 21.04
N VAL A 178 -10.19 -10.72 20.97
CA VAL A 178 -8.86 -10.14 21.21
C VAL A 178 -8.39 -10.47 22.60
N GLY A 179 -7.17 -11.02 22.70
CA GLY A 179 -6.57 -11.41 23.97
C GLY A 179 -6.27 -10.21 24.88
N PRO A 180 -6.03 -10.45 26.18
CA PRO A 180 -5.63 -9.40 27.10
C PRO A 180 -4.23 -8.87 26.70
N PRO A 181 -4.02 -7.54 26.67
CA PRO A 181 -2.79 -6.92 26.14
C PRO A 181 -1.49 -7.47 26.70
N GLU A 182 -1.49 -7.88 27.96
CA GLU A 182 -0.32 -8.42 28.66
C GLU A 182 0.13 -9.81 28.15
N THR A 183 -0.68 -10.47 27.32
CA THR A 183 -0.36 -11.78 26.73
C THR A 183 0.01 -11.70 25.26
N LEU A 184 -0.05 -10.51 24.66
CA LEU A 184 0.14 -10.27 23.23
C LEU A 184 1.54 -9.74 22.94
N ASP A 185 2.12 -10.18 21.83
CA ASP A 185 3.46 -9.74 21.38
C ASP A 185 3.37 -8.50 20.49
N THR A 186 2.88 -7.39 21.05
CA THR A 186 2.66 -6.14 20.31
C THR A 186 3.76 -5.09 20.54
N TYR A 187 4.85 -5.43 21.19
CA TYR A 187 5.92 -4.48 21.53
C TYR A 187 5.41 -3.20 22.24
N GLY A 188 4.37 -3.35 23.07
CA GLY A 188 3.75 -2.24 23.81
C GLY A 188 2.56 -1.57 23.11
N GLY A 189 2.22 -2.00 21.92
CA GLY A 189 0.99 -1.60 21.25
C GLY A 189 -0.26 -2.25 21.84
N VAL A 190 -1.43 -1.72 21.55
CA VAL A 190 -2.72 -2.23 22.03
C VAL A 190 -3.64 -2.46 20.85
N PRO A 191 -4.18 -3.68 20.66
CA PRO A 191 -5.18 -3.94 19.62
C PRO A 191 -6.45 -3.14 19.88
N VAL A 192 -6.92 -2.44 18.84
CA VAL A 192 -8.12 -1.61 18.88
C VAL A 192 -8.92 -1.77 17.59
N TRP A 193 -10.24 -1.67 17.71
CA TRP A 193 -11.14 -1.62 16.55
C TRP A 193 -11.40 -0.15 16.18
N VAL A 194 -11.06 0.24 14.95
CA VAL A 194 -11.28 1.60 14.43
C VAL A 194 -12.32 1.53 13.32
N PRO A 195 -13.38 2.35 13.35
CA PRO A 195 -14.34 2.43 12.27
C PRO A 195 -13.64 2.65 10.93
N VAL A 196 -14.02 1.89 9.90
CA VAL A 196 -13.35 1.98 8.58
C VAL A 196 -13.47 3.38 8.01
N GLU A 197 -14.57 4.08 8.25
CA GLU A 197 -14.82 5.46 7.84
C GLU A 197 -13.90 6.50 8.49
N GLU A 198 -13.28 6.16 9.63
CA GLU A 198 -12.32 7.03 10.33
C GLU A 198 -10.87 6.85 9.83
N LEU A 199 -10.60 5.81 9.04
CA LEU A 199 -9.24 5.51 8.57
C LEU A 199 -8.55 6.67 7.84
N PRO A 200 -9.23 7.47 6.98
CA PRO A 200 -8.59 8.61 6.32
C PRO A 200 -7.99 9.64 7.28
N ALA A 201 -8.58 9.78 8.47
CA ALA A 201 -8.10 10.68 9.53
C ALA A 201 -7.18 9.98 10.55
N THR A 202 -7.06 8.65 10.50
CA THR A 202 -6.26 7.85 11.42
C THR A 202 -4.78 7.89 11.00
N PRO A 203 -3.83 8.16 11.90
CA PRO A 203 -2.40 8.10 11.60
C PRO A 203 -1.92 6.66 11.48
N LEU A 204 -2.42 5.96 10.46
CA LEU A 204 -2.12 4.56 10.15
C LEU A 204 -0.80 4.45 9.38
N TRP A 205 -0.02 3.44 9.67
CA TRP A 205 1.17 3.02 8.93
C TRP A 205 0.99 1.64 8.32
N PRO A 206 1.28 1.43 7.00
CA PRO A 206 1.67 2.47 6.03
C PRO A 206 0.50 3.42 5.74
N ARG A 207 0.82 4.70 5.59
CA ARG A 207 -0.18 5.77 5.43
C ARG A 207 -1.03 5.62 4.16
N ARG A 208 -0.44 5.03 3.13
CA ARG A 208 -1.12 4.80 1.84
C ARG A 208 -2.26 3.80 1.93
N LEU A 209 -2.30 2.97 2.97
CA LEU A 209 -3.39 2.01 3.17
C LEU A 209 -4.61 2.61 3.86
N SER A 210 -4.47 3.64 4.69
CA SER A 210 -5.59 4.19 5.46
C SER A 210 -6.78 4.55 4.57
N TRP A 211 -6.53 5.42 3.60
CA TRP A 211 -7.54 5.86 2.66
C TRP A 211 -7.98 4.74 1.71
N ARG A 212 -7.09 3.87 1.27
CA ARG A 212 -7.42 2.81 0.32
C ARG A 212 -8.29 1.74 0.91
N ILE A 213 -8.07 1.35 2.16
CA ILE A 213 -8.93 0.38 2.86
C ILE A 213 -10.35 0.93 2.96
N GLU A 214 -10.53 2.19 3.36
CA GLU A 214 -11.86 2.83 3.39
C GLU A 214 -12.53 2.81 2.01
N HIS A 215 -11.80 3.28 1.00
CA HIS A 215 -12.30 3.33 -0.37
C HIS A 215 -12.70 1.94 -0.88
N TRP A 216 -11.81 0.94 -0.74
CA TRP A 216 -12.09 -0.43 -1.20
C TRP A 216 -13.19 -1.11 -0.40
N HIS A 217 -13.29 -0.85 0.88
CA HIS A 217 -14.40 -1.37 1.69
C HIS A 217 -15.76 -0.88 1.18
N ARG A 218 -15.84 0.35 0.72
CA ARG A 218 -17.04 0.98 0.19
C ARG A 218 -17.36 0.60 -1.27
N THR A 219 -16.34 0.44 -2.11
CA THR A 219 -16.51 0.32 -3.57
C THR A 219 -16.18 -1.07 -4.12
N GLY A 220 -15.51 -1.92 -3.36
CA GLY A 220 -15.04 -3.25 -3.74
C GLY A 220 -13.51 -3.36 -3.67
N TRP A 221 -13.05 -4.54 -3.28
CA TRP A 221 -11.62 -4.85 -3.17
C TRP A 221 -11.00 -5.04 -4.55
N PRO A 222 -9.70 -4.69 -4.73
CA PRO A 222 -9.04 -4.87 -6.01
C PRO A 222 -8.94 -6.36 -6.37
N GLU A 223 -9.13 -6.70 -7.64
CA GLU A 223 -8.98 -8.09 -8.14
C GLU A 223 -7.53 -8.58 -8.05
N ARG A 224 -6.59 -7.66 -7.98
CA ARG A 224 -5.14 -7.92 -7.83
C ARG A 224 -4.55 -6.95 -6.82
N PRO A 225 -3.47 -7.35 -6.12
CA PRO A 225 -2.83 -6.46 -5.15
C PRO A 225 -2.47 -5.10 -5.77
N ALA A 226 -2.85 -4.02 -5.11
CA ALA A 226 -2.38 -2.69 -5.49
C ALA A 226 -0.90 -2.55 -5.16
N GLU A 227 -0.11 -2.03 -6.11
CA GLU A 227 1.32 -1.74 -5.91
C GLU A 227 1.46 -0.32 -5.36
N LEU A 228 1.88 -0.20 -4.11
CA LEU A 228 1.99 1.05 -3.39
C LEU A 228 3.44 1.34 -2.98
N ALA A 229 3.74 2.61 -2.75
CA ALA A 229 5.01 3.03 -2.15
C ALA A 229 4.74 4.01 -1.00
N ASP A 230 5.50 3.88 0.07
CA ASP A 230 5.41 4.75 1.24
C ASP A 230 6.79 4.99 1.84
N SER A 231 6.88 5.87 2.84
CA SER A 231 8.09 6.12 3.61
C SER A 231 7.78 6.16 5.10
N ILE A 232 8.64 5.54 5.90
CA ILE A 232 8.54 5.62 7.36
C ILE A 232 9.11 6.92 7.91
N THR A 233 9.83 7.70 7.11
CA THR A 233 10.44 8.96 7.53
C THR A 233 9.52 10.16 7.36
N GLU A 234 8.46 10.04 6.59
CA GLU A 234 7.47 11.10 6.41
C GLU A 234 6.45 11.09 7.55
N LEU A 235 6.76 11.76 8.65
CA LEU A 235 5.92 11.86 9.84
C LEU A 235 4.84 12.95 9.77
N GLY A 236 4.62 13.59 8.62
CA GLY A 236 3.57 14.61 8.45
C GLY A 236 2.16 14.08 8.78
N PRO A 237 1.13 14.91 8.77
CA PRO A 237 -0.24 14.53 9.10
C PRO A 237 -0.74 13.36 8.26
N PRO A 238 -1.79 12.63 8.72
CA PRO A 238 -2.41 11.55 7.97
C PRO A 238 -2.68 11.97 6.53
N CYS A 239 -2.52 11.05 5.60
CA CYS A 239 -2.85 11.31 4.20
C CYS A 239 -4.34 11.57 4.09
N GLY A 240 -4.72 12.83 4.00
CA GLY A 240 -6.07 13.23 3.64
C GLY A 240 -6.25 13.11 2.11
N TRP A 241 -6.40 11.92 1.61
CA TRP A 241 -6.73 11.69 0.20
C TRP A 241 -8.22 11.83 0.01
#